data_190f11ad9acc566681b9c719f9c9311e
#
_entry.id   190f11ad9acc566681b9c719f9c9311e
#
_cell.length_a   1.000
_cell.length_b   1.000
_cell.length_c   1.000
_cell.angle_alpha   90.00
_cell.angle_beta   90.00
_cell.angle_gamma   90.00
#
_symmetry.space_group_name_H-M   'P 1'
#
loop_
_entity.id
_entity.type
_entity.pdbx_description
1 polymer ?
#
loop_
_entity_poly.entity_id
_entity_poly.type
_entity_poly.pdbx_seq_one_letter_code
_entity_poly.pdbx_strand_id
1 'polypeptide(L)'
;MDLGIPVAGLLQEAYDNLKASDAKAAQTVLEEALRADFDNQEAAFALKCVKWWLERLKKLEDFRDTYEKGGYFLSQWKSFHTFLERVGDASFEPCLYAVRRFVFSAALQYFQDVLGDKENRHDPVLLLQVGQCYKGVGNYDLALKYLEQAIRFRREDGETLSELADVNALLDETRVAKALFREAFFMNPQGVDLRTMESQMIIGLRDQVMKEKGLSGGELLEWMPIYGAIYGVFTVKRELKPVELGRLKQSIFSLENEVRSRPENEENAVLFKPRLINHYLWLIDHYENIREDPGLIEETMLKIKIIDPVIYERIH
;
A
#
# COMPACT_ATOMS: atom_id res chain seq x y z
N MET A 1 -41.92 8.28 -28.76
CA MET A 1 -40.45 8.40 -28.82
C MET A 1 -39.97 8.42 -27.38
N ASP A 2 -39.62 7.27 -26.91
CA ASP A 2 -39.04 7.14 -25.56
C ASP A 2 -37.59 7.65 -25.67
N LEU A 3 -37.39 8.87 -25.19
CA LEU A 3 -36.02 9.42 -25.04
C LEU A 3 -35.39 8.68 -23.87
N GLY A 4 -34.98 7.42 -24.10
CA GLY A 4 -34.26 6.63 -23.11
C GLY A 4 -33.06 7.41 -22.60
N ILE A 5 -32.86 7.39 -21.31
CA ILE A 5 -31.65 7.99 -20.66
C ILE A 5 -30.42 7.42 -21.38
N PRO A 6 -29.50 8.27 -21.88
CA PRO A 6 -28.29 7.75 -22.52
C PRO A 6 -27.55 6.83 -21.55
N VAL A 7 -26.93 5.74 -22.02
CA VAL A 7 -26.21 4.78 -21.19
C VAL A 7 -25.18 5.47 -20.24
N ALA A 8 -24.58 6.56 -20.70
CA ALA A 8 -23.70 7.37 -19.86
C ALA A 8 -24.42 7.96 -18.63
N GLY A 9 -25.69 8.34 -18.75
CA GLY A 9 -26.50 8.81 -17.62
C GLY A 9 -26.82 7.70 -16.63
N LEU A 10 -27.12 6.50 -17.12
CA LEU A 10 -27.35 5.32 -16.28
C LEU A 10 -26.06 4.89 -15.55
N LEU A 11 -24.92 4.94 -16.22
CA LEU A 11 -23.62 4.68 -15.57
C LEU A 11 -23.33 5.66 -14.42
N GLN A 12 -23.56 6.96 -14.67
CA GLN A 12 -23.38 7.98 -13.63
C GLN A 12 -24.33 7.75 -12.44
N GLU A 13 -25.60 7.45 -12.69
CA GLU A 13 -26.58 7.13 -11.64
C GLU A 13 -26.16 5.90 -10.82
N ALA A 14 -25.68 4.84 -11.50
CA ALA A 14 -25.18 3.65 -10.81
C ALA A 14 -23.98 3.97 -9.91
N TYR A 15 -23.05 4.82 -10.37
CA TYR A 15 -21.89 5.24 -9.57
C TYR A 15 -22.30 6.13 -8.39
N ASP A 16 -23.31 6.96 -8.56
CA ASP A 16 -23.81 7.79 -7.47
C ASP A 16 -24.54 6.95 -6.42
N ASN A 17 -25.29 5.91 -6.83
CA ASN A 17 -25.85 4.91 -5.93
C ASN A 17 -24.77 4.17 -5.13
N LEU A 18 -23.66 3.77 -5.76
CA LEU A 18 -22.53 3.17 -5.05
C LEU A 18 -21.93 4.13 -4.00
N LYS A 19 -21.69 5.38 -4.36
CA LYS A 19 -21.19 6.41 -3.43
C LYS A 19 -22.14 6.66 -2.27
N ALA A 20 -23.46 6.48 -2.50
CA ALA A 20 -24.51 6.53 -1.46
C ALA A 20 -24.65 5.22 -0.67
N SER A 21 -23.77 4.23 -0.89
CA SER A 21 -23.76 2.91 -0.24
C SER A 21 -24.95 2.01 -0.61
N ASP A 22 -25.61 2.27 -1.74
CA ASP A 22 -26.68 1.43 -2.27
C ASP A 22 -26.22 0.59 -3.48
N ALA A 23 -25.52 -0.50 -3.16
CA ALA A 23 -25.05 -1.43 -4.20
C ALA A 23 -26.17 -2.18 -4.92
N LYS A 24 -27.37 -2.33 -4.29
CA LYS A 24 -28.54 -2.97 -4.93
C LYS A 24 -29.16 -2.07 -5.97
N ALA A 25 -29.36 -0.79 -5.66
CA ALA A 25 -29.83 0.20 -6.63
C ALA A 25 -28.85 0.32 -7.80
N ALA A 26 -27.54 0.38 -7.52
CA ALA A 26 -26.51 0.39 -8.55
C ALA A 26 -26.60 -0.83 -9.49
N GLN A 27 -26.81 -2.03 -8.96
CA GLN A 27 -27.00 -3.23 -9.76
C GLN A 27 -28.19 -3.06 -10.73
N THR A 28 -29.34 -2.60 -10.22
CA THR A 28 -30.57 -2.44 -11.02
C THR A 28 -30.34 -1.49 -12.19
N VAL A 29 -29.71 -0.34 -11.94
CA VAL A 29 -29.42 0.67 -12.97
C VAL A 29 -28.39 0.15 -13.99
N LEU A 30 -27.37 -0.62 -13.56
CA LEU A 30 -26.40 -1.23 -14.49
C LEU A 30 -27.03 -2.31 -15.36
N GLU A 31 -27.98 -3.08 -14.84
CA GLU A 31 -28.74 -4.05 -15.63
C GLU A 31 -29.65 -3.35 -16.67
N GLU A 32 -30.16 -2.17 -16.34
CA GLU A 32 -30.90 -1.32 -17.31
C GLU A 32 -29.99 -0.74 -18.38
N ALA A 33 -28.79 -0.27 -18.00
CA ALA A 33 -27.78 0.20 -18.94
C ALA A 33 -27.40 -0.89 -19.96
N LEU A 34 -27.22 -2.14 -19.53
CA LEU A 34 -26.94 -3.26 -20.43
C LEU A 34 -28.15 -3.71 -21.26
N ARG A 35 -29.38 -3.44 -20.84
CA ARG A 35 -30.55 -3.64 -21.70
C ARG A 35 -30.61 -2.59 -22.83
N ALA A 36 -30.16 -1.36 -22.53
CA ALA A 36 -30.12 -0.28 -23.52
C ALA A 36 -28.95 -0.44 -24.53
N ASP A 37 -27.81 -0.93 -24.06
CA ASP A 37 -26.60 -1.20 -24.86
C ASP A 37 -25.91 -2.46 -24.34
N PHE A 38 -26.20 -3.60 -24.96
CA PHE A 38 -25.72 -4.91 -24.52
C PHE A 38 -24.19 -5.06 -24.64
N ASP A 39 -23.59 -4.37 -25.59
CA ASP A 39 -22.14 -4.44 -25.86
C ASP A 39 -21.31 -3.43 -25.04
N ASN A 40 -21.94 -2.68 -24.13
CA ASN A 40 -21.26 -1.68 -23.32
C ASN A 40 -20.30 -2.31 -22.32
N GLN A 41 -19.01 -2.19 -22.61
CA GLN A 41 -17.95 -2.81 -21.82
C GLN A 41 -17.86 -2.25 -20.40
N GLU A 42 -18.07 -0.92 -20.21
CA GLU A 42 -18.02 -0.28 -18.91
C GLU A 42 -19.18 -0.75 -18.01
N ALA A 43 -20.40 -0.80 -18.54
CA ALA A 43 -21.56 -1.31 -17.81
C ALA A 43 -21.39 -2.79 -17.43
N ALA A 44 -20.85 -3.61 -18.33
CA ALA A 44 -20.58 -5.02 -18.07
C ALA A 44 -19.50 -5.22 -16.99
N PHE A 45 -18.44 -4.42 -17.03
CA PHE A 45 -17.40 -4.42 -16.00
C PHE A 45 -17.95 -3.97 -14.65
N ALA A 46 -18.65 -2.83 -14.62
CA ALA A 46 -19.24 -2.29 -13.39
C ALA A 46 -20.22 -3.28 -12.74
N LEU A 47 -21.07 -3.94 -13.55
CA LEU A 47 -21.98 -4.95 -13.05
C LEU A 47 -21.27 -6.16 -12.44
N LYS A 48 -20.14 -6.61 -13.04
CA LYS A 48 -19.30 -7.67 -12.45
C LYS A 48 -18.75 -7.24 -11.08
N CYS A 49 -18.25 -6.01 -10.98
CA CYS A 49 -17.74 -5.46 -9.71
C CYS A 49 -18.83 -5.38 -8.64
N VAL A 50 -20.01 -4.85 -8.99
CA VAL A 50 -21.14 -4.73 -8.05
C VAL A 50 -21.63 -6.11 -7.59
N LYS A 51 -21.81 -7.06 -8.51
CA LYS A 51 -22.22 -8.43 -8.17
C LYS A 51 -21.21 -9.12 -7.27
N TRP A 52 -19.91 -8.90 -7.52
CA TRP A 52 -18.85 -9.43 -6.66
C TRP A 52 -18.98 -8.93 -5.21
N TRP A 53 -19.29 -7.64 -5.02
CA TRP A 53 -19.50 -7.06 -3.69
C TRP A 53 -20.82 -7.52 -3.07
N LEU A 54 -21.91 -7.55 -3.80
CA LEU A 54 -23.22 -7.99 -3.30
C LEU A 54 -23.19 -9.42 -2.71
N GLU A 55 -22.45 -10.33 -3.35
CA GLU A 55 -22.26 -11.67 -2.80
C GLU A 55 -21.53 -11.67 -1.43
N ARG A 56 -20.62 -10.75 -1.24
CA ARG A 56 -19.87 -10.62 0.01
C ARG A 56 -20.64 -9.92 1.11
N LEU A 57 -21.49 -8.97 0.76
CA LEU A 57 -22.36 -8.30 1.70
C LEU A 57 -23.32 -9.28 2.43
N LYS A 58 -23.67 -10.39 1.81
CA LYS A 58 -24.49 -11.44 2.44
C LYS A 58 -23.82 -12.01 3.70
N LYS A 59 -22.49 -12.06 3.75
CA LYS A 59 -21.73 -12.56 4.89
C LYS A 59 -21.65 -11.59 6.07
N LEU A 60 -22.04 -10.32 5.88
CA LEU A 60 -22.02 -9.35 6.99
C LEU A 60 -23.01 -9.70 8.11
N GLU A 61 -24.06 -10.45 7.78
CA GLU A 61 -25.06 -10.92 8.74
C GLU A 61 -24.49 -11.97 9.71
N ASP A 62 -23.40 -12.66 9.31
CA ASP A 62 -22.72 -13.66 10.12
C ASP A 62 -21.89 -13.02 11.26
N PHE A 63 -21.49 -11.75 11.11
CA PHE A 63 -20.69 -11.03 12.11
C PHE A 63 -21.59 -10.33 13.13
N ARG A 64 -21.32 -10.57 14.41
CA ARG A 64 -22.02 -9.90 15.51
C ARG A 64 -21.33 -8.61 15.93
N ASP A 65 -20.01 -8.60 15.85
CA ASP A 65 -19.18 -7.49 16.27
C ASP A 65 -19.08 -6.42 15.16
N THR A 66 -19.28 -5.17 15.54
CA THR A 66 -19.22 -4.02 14.64
C THR A 66 -17.80 -3.81 14.09
N TYR A 67 -16.77 -4.03 14.91
CA TYR A 67 -15.38 -3.96 14.49
C TYR A 67 -15.03 -5.01 13.43
N GLU A 68 -15.52 -6.26 13.62
CA GLU A 68 -15.31 -7.34 12.65
C GLU A 68 -15.95 -7.02 11.30
N LYS A 69 -17.13 -6.37 11.29
CA LYS A 69 -17.79 -5.92 10.04
C LYS A 69 -16.93 -4.92 9.28
N GLY A 70 -16.38 -3.92 9.95
CA GLY A 70 -15.45 -2.96 9.35
C GLY A 70 -14.21 -3.64 8.79
N GLY A 71 -13.58 -4.51 9.59
CA GLY A 71 -12.42 -5.30 9.19
C GLY A 71 -12.68 -6.22 7.99
N TYR A 72 -13.88 -6.78 7.90
CA TYR A 72 -14.30 -7.59 6.77
C TYR A 72 -14.28 -6.79 5.46
N PHE A 73 -14.79 -5.55 5.43
CA PHE A 73 -14.70 -4.71 4.22
C PHE A 73 -13.25 -4.48 3.78
N LEU A 74 -12.36 -4.17 4.70
CA LEU A 74 -10.93 -3.96 4.37
C LEU A 74 -10.27 -5.25 3.86
N SER A 75 -10.58 -6.39 4.45
CA SER A 75 -10.07 -7.69 3.98
C SER A 75 -10.59 -8.05 2.59
N GLN A 76 -11.87 -7.75 2.32
CA GLN A 76 -12.48 -7.98 1.01
C GLN A 76 -11.96 -7.00 -0.04
N TRP A 77 -11.57 -5.77 0.34
CA TRP A 77 -10.90 -4.84 -0.56
C TRP A 77 -9.59 -5.41 -1.11
N LYS A 78 -8.77 -6.01 -0.24
CA LYS A 78 -7.55 -6.72 -0.67
C LYS A 78 -7.86 -7.88 -1.63
N SER A 79 -8.92 -8.63 -1.37
CA SER A 79 -9.39 -9.73 -2.25
C SER A 79 -9.98 -9.22 -3.57
N PHE A 80 -10.54 -8.01 -3.58
CA PHE A 80 -11.09 -7.37 -4.78
C PHE A 80 -9.99 -7.04 -5.80
N HIS A 81 -8.81 -6.63 -5.36
CA HIS A 81 -7.67 -6.45 -6.27
C HIS A 81 -7.29 -7.75 -7.00
N THR A 82 -7.26 -8.88 -6.29
CA THR A 82 -7.03 -10.19 -6.92
C THR A 82 -8.14 -10.58 -7.90
N PHE A 83 -9.39 -10.18 -7.63
CA PHE A 83 -10.49 -10.36 -8.58
C PHE A 83 -10.27 -9.50 -9.83
N LEU A 84 -9.88 -8.23 -9.70
CA LEU A 84 -9.62 -7.33 -10.82
C LEU A 84 -8.51 -7.87 -11.74
N GLU A 85 -7.43 -8.40 -11.20
CA GLU A 85 -6.35 -9.03 -11.95
C GLU A 85 -6.85 -10.20 -12.84
N ARG A 86 -7.89 -10.91 -12.40
CA ARG A 86 -8.49 -12.03 -13.16
C ARG A 86 -9.52 -11.59 -14.20
N VAL A 87 -10.15 -10.44 -14.00
CA VAL A 87 -11.17 -9.91 -14.93
C VAL A 87 -10.52 -9.37 -16.22
N GLY A 88 -9.23 -9.01 -16.15
CA GLY A 88 -8.44 -8.57 -17.31
C GLY A 88 -8.28 -7.06 -17.40
N ASP A 89 -7.64 -6.60 -18.48
CA ASP A 89 -7.06 -5.25 -18.62
C ASP A 89 -8.06 -4.08 -18.74
N ALA A 90 -9.34 -4.34 -18.83
CA ALA A 90 -10.33 -3.27 -18.88
C ALA A 90 -10.60 -2.72 -17.48
N SER A 91 -9.86 -1.71 -17.06
CA SER A 91 -10.15 -0.95 -15.85
C SER A 91 -10.87 0.36 -16.21
N PHE A 92 -12.05 0.56 -15.63
CA PHE A 92 -12.80 1.80 -15.77
C PHE A 92 -12.68 2.60 -14.47
N GLU A 93 -11.84 3.63 -14.47
CA GLU A 93 -11.53 4.45 -13.30
C GLU A 93 -12.77 5.01 -12.58
N PRO A 94 -13.83 5.51 -13.30
CA PRO A 94 -15.04 5.99 -12.62
C PRO A 94 -15.73 4.89 -11.80
N CYS A 95 -15.79 3.66 -12.33
CA CYS A 95 -16.34 2.50 -11.63
C CYS A 95 -15.51 2.16 -10.39
N LEU A 96 -14.18 2.03 -10.55
CA LEU A 96 -13.28 1.68 -9.46
C LEU A 96 -13.32 2.72 -8.34
N TYR A 97 -13.36 4.00 -8.69
CA TYR A 97 -13.54 5.08 -7.74
C TYR A 97 -14.86 4.98 -6.96
N ALA A 98 -15.98 4.69 -7.64
CA ALA A 98 -17.27 4.54 -7.00
C ALA A 98 -17.30 3.33 -6.05
N VAL A 99 -16.76 2.20 -6.48
CA VAL A 99 -16.62 1.00 -5.64
C VAL A 99 -15.73 1.26 -4.43
N ARG A 100 -14.60 1.93 -4.61
CA ARG A 100 -13.71 2.31 -3.50
C ARG A 100 -14.45 3.17 -2.48
N ARG A 101 -15.14 4.22 -2.94
CA ARG A 101 -15.95 5.09 -2.07
C ARG A 101 -16.99 4.29 -1.30
N PHE A 102 -17.69 3.37 -1.95
CA PHE A 102 -18.66 2.47 -1.32
C PHE A 102 -18.03 1.66 -0.18
N VAL A 103 -16.96 0.96 -0.46
CA VAL A 103 -16.30 0.05 0.48
C VAL A 103 -15.79 0.78 1.72
N PHE A 104 -15.02 1.84 1.50
CA PHE A 104 -14.39 2.57 2.60
C PHE A 104 -15.39 3.43 3.39
N SER A 105 -16.46 3.93 2.77
CA SER A 105 -17.54 4.61 3.50
C SER A 105 -18.29 3.64 4.40
N ALA A 106 -18.58 2.43 3.92
CA ALA A 106 -19.25 1.40 4.71
C ALA A 106 -18.37 0.93 5.89
N ALA A 107 -17.09 0.65 5.64
CA ALA A 107 -16.15 0.29 6.69
C ALA A 107 -16.02 1.39 7.75
N LEU A 108 -15.93 2.65 7.31
CA LEU A 108 -15.78 3.80 8.19
C LEU A 108 -16.96 3.96 9.14
N GLN A 109 -18.20 3.73 8.69
CA GLN A 109 -19.37 3.77 9.56
C GLN A 109 -19.24 2.81 10.74
N TYR A 110 -18.86 1.55 10.48
CA TYR A 110 -18.66 0.56 11.52
C TYR A 110 -17.53 0.95 12.48
N PHE A 111 -16.41 1.43 11.98
CA PHE A 111 -15.30 1.85 12.84
C PHE A 111 -15.59 3.11 13.65
N GLN A 112 -16.40 4.04 13.14
CA GLN A 112 -16.81 5.23 13.88
C GLN A 112 -17.68 4.87 15.11
N ASP A 113 -18.53 3.86 14.98
CA ASP A 113 -19.32 3.36 16.11
C ASP A 113 -18.40 2.81 17.22
N VAL A 114 -17.37 2.04 16.84
CA VAL A 114 -16.37 1.48 17.77
C VAL A 114 -15.51 2.58 18.42
N LEU A 115 -15.12 3.62 17.66
CA LEU A 115 -14.38 4.79 18.17
C LEU A 115 -15.18 5.64 19.16
N GLY A 116 -16.51 5.52 19.13
CA GLY A 116 -17.41 6.17 20.11
C GLY A 116 -17.08 5.78 21.54
N ASP A 117 -16.63 4.55 21.76
CA ASP A 117 -16.23 4.03 23.06
C ASP A 117 -14.88 4.62 23.51
N LYS A 118 -14.84 5.09 24.75
CA LYS A 118 -13.65 5.74 25.31
C LYS A 118 -12.42 4.82 25.34
N GLU A 119 -12.63 3.53 25.54
CA GLU A 119 -11.56 2.54 25.65
C GLU A 119 -10.85 2.30 24.31
N ASN A 120 -11.56 2.44 23.19
CA ASN A 120 -11.06 2.15 21.86
C ASN A 120 -10.38 3.36 21.17
N ARG A 121 -10.51 4.57 21.72
CA ARG A 121 -10.02 5.82 21.10
C ARG A 121 -8.52 5.87 20.83
N HIS A 122 -7.76 5.04 21.51
CA HIS A 122 -6.29 4.98 21.39
C HIS A 122 -5.80 3.62 20.90
N ASP A 123 -6.71 2.77 20.42
CA ASP A 123 -6.30 1.51 19.79
C ASP A 123 -5.58 1.82 18.46
N PRO A 124 -4.29 1.52 18.36
CA PRO A 124 -3.50 1.86 17.18
C PRO A 124 -3.93 1.10 15.92
N VAL A 125 -4.51 -0.10 16.06
CA VAL A 125 -5.01 -0.87 14.92
C VAL A 125 -6.29 -0.25 14.39
N LEU A 126 -7.22 0.12 15.28
CA LEU A 126 -8.44 0.82 14.89
C LEU A 126 -8.13 2.19 14.27
N LEU A 127 -7.18 2.95 14.84
CA LEU A 127 -6.76 4.25 14.30
C LEU A 127 -6.16 4.11 12.90
N LEU A 128 -5.35 3.09 12.65
CA LEU A 128 -4.81 2.76 11.32
C LEU A 128 -5.94 2.48 10.34
N GLN A 129 -6.88 1.60 10.68
CA GLN A 129 -8.00 1.22 9.83
C GLN A 129 -8.92 2.40 9.50
N VAL A 130 -9.17 3.28 10.48
CA VAL A 130 -9.93 4.53 10.26
C VAL A 130 -9.16 5.46 9.33
N GLY A 131 -7.85 5.59 9.49
CA GLY A 131 -6.99 6.35 8.58
C GLY A 131 -7.06 5.83 7.16
N GLN A 132 -6.96 4.51 6.97
CA GLN A 132 -7.13 3.84 5.67
C GLN A 132 -8.51 4.12 5.06
N CYS A 133 -9.58 4.08 5.88
CA CYS A 133 -10.92 4.40 5.40
C CYS A 133 -11.04 5.86 4.94
N TYR A 134 -10.52 6.82 5.70
CA TYR A 134 -10.52 8.21 5.30
C TYR A 134 -9.70 8.45 4.02
N LYS A 135 -8.55 7.78 3.86
CA LYS A 135 -7.79 7.80 2.60
C LYS A 135 -8.65 7.28 1.45
N GLY A 136 -9.27 6.11 1.60
CA GLY A 136 -10.10 5.47 0.59
C GLY A 136 -11.33 6.29 0.17
N VAL A 137 -11.87 7.14 1.06
CA VAL A 137 -12.94 8.09 0.70
C VAL A 137 -12.41 9.45 0.21
N GLY A 138 -11.09 9.63 0.12
CA GLY A 138 -10.47 10.85 -0.38
C GLY A 138 -10.41 12.00 0.62
N ASN A 139 -10.62 11.75 1.92
CA ASN A 139 -10.44 12.73 2.98
C ASN A 139 -9.05 12.61 3.60
N TYR A 140 -8.05 13.13 2.89
CA TYR A 140 -6.65 12.97 3.25
C TYR A 140 -6.25 13.69 4.54
N ASP A 141 -6.89 14.81 4.89
CA ASP A 141 -6.63 15.52 6.14
C ASP A 141 -7.03 14.69 7.36
N LEU A 142 -8.21 14.07 7.33
CA LEU A 142 -8.62 13.17 8.40
C LEU A 142 -7.81 11.87 8.40
N ALA A 143 -7.46 11.34 7.22
CA ALA A 143 -6.56 10.18 7.12
C ALA A 143 -5.23 10.48 7.81
N LEU A 144 -4.58 11.62 7.47
CA LEU A 144 -3.35 12.08 8.10
C LEU A 144 -3.47 12.13 9.63
N LYS A 145 -4.53 12.78 10.13
CA LYS A 145 -4.78 12.94 11.57
C LYS A 145 -4.84 11.60 12.31
N TYR A 146 -5.54 10.60 11.75
CA TYR A 146 -5.70 9.30 12.41
C TYR A 146 -4.43 8.44 12.29
N LEU A 147 -3.75 8.49 11.15
CA LEU A 147 -2.48 7.78 10.95
C LEU A 147 -1.36 8.35 11.82
N GLU A 148 -1.30 9.67 12.01
CA GLU A 148 -0.37 10.29 12.97
C GLU A 148 -0.64 9.88 14.42
N GLN A 149 -1.88 9.61 14.78
CA GLN A 149 -2.19 9.06 16.09
C GLN A 149 -1.76 7.59 16.20
N ALA A 150 -2.03 6.78 15.17
CA ALA A 150 -1.66 5.37 15.14
C ALA A 150 -0.14 5.18 15.28
N ILE A 151 0.67 5.98 14.54
CA ILE A 151 2.13 5.85 14.55
C ILE A 151 2.77 6.19 15.91
N ARG A 152 2.11 6.96 16.76
CA ARG A 152 2.62 7.25 18.12
C ARG A 152 2.75 5.99 18.96
N PHE A 153 1.89 5.00 18.72
CA PHE A 153 1.86 3.72 19.43
C PHE A 153 2.57 2.59 18.65
N ARG A 154 2.70 2.73 17.32
CA ARG A 154 3.26 1.72 16.40
C ARG A 154 4.44 2.27 15.58
N ARG A 155 5.42 2.86 16.23
CA ARG A 155 6.52 3.61 15.58
C ARG A 155 7.38 2.81 14.60
N GLU A 156 7.47 1.51 14.78
CA GLU A 156 8.30 0.61 13.97
C GLU A 156 7.41 -0.29 13.07
N ASP A 157 6.17 0.13 12.79
CA ASP A 157 5.24 -0.64 11.99
C ASP A 157 5.24 -0.20 10.52
N GLY A 158 5.71 -1.10 9.64
CA GLY A 158 5.83 -0.82 8.20
C GLY A 158 4.51 -0.50 7.51
N GLU A 159 3.40 -1.13 7.93
CA GLU A 159 2.07 -0.84 7.40
C GLU A 159 1.61 0.58 7.75
N THR A 160 1.69 0.96 9.02
CA THR A 160 1.29 2.30 9.48
C THR A 160 2.18 3.39 8.86
N LEU A 161 3.50 3.15 8.77
CA LEU A 161 4.45 4.07 8.15
C LEU A 161 4.17 4.26 6.67
N SER A 162 3.89 3.19 5.92
CA SER A 162 3.62 3.28 4.48
C SER A 162 2.28 3.96 4.18
N GLU A 163 1.24 3.70 4.97
CA GLU A 163 -0.04 4.40 4.85
C GLU A 163 0.10 5.91 5.14
N LEU A 164 0.86 6.26 6.18
CA LEU A 164 1.15 7.65 6.50
C LEU A 164 1.99 8.32 5.41
N ALA A 165 2.94 7.60 4.82
CA ALA A 165 3.76 8.09 3.71
C ALA A 165 2.90 8.37 2.48
N ASP A 166 1.99 7.45 2.14
CA ASP A 166 1.10 7.55 0.99
C ASP A 166 0.16 8.76 1.12
N VAL A 167 -0.44 8.97 2.29
CA VAL A 167 -1.28 10.14 2.56
C VAL A 167 -0.49 11.44 2.45
N ASN A 168 0.75 11.50 2.98
CA ASN A 168 1.60 12.68 2.82
C ASN A 168 1.91 12.96 1.34
N ALA A 169 2.16 11.91 0.54
CA ALA A 169 2.38 12.07 -0.90
C ALA A 169 1.13 12.58 -1.64
N LEU A 170 -0.07 12.13 -1.23
CA LEU A 170 -1.35 12.61 -1.77
C LEU A 170 -1.69 14.05 -1.36
N LEU A 171 -1.09 14.54 -0.29
CA LEU A 171 -1.16 15.94 0.18
C LEU A 171 0.00 16.81 -0.35
N ASP A 172 0.77 16.33 -1.32
CA ASP A 172 1.96 16.98 -1.89
C ASP A 172 3.13 17.21 -0.91
N GLU A 173 3.06 16.64 0.30
CA GLU A 173 4.14 16.66 1.28
C GLU A 173 5.26 15.69 0.91
N THR A 174 5.81 15.88 -0.30
CA THR A 174 6.75 14.96 -0.98
C THR A 174 7.95 14.58 -0.11
N ARG A 175 8.55 15.55 0.62
CA ARG A 175 9.74 15.29 1.44
C ARG A 175 9.43 14.37 2.63
N VAL A 176 8.30 14.59 3.28
CA VAL A 176 7.82 13.77 4.39
C VAL A 176 7.49 12.36 3.90
N ALA A 177 6.76 12.27 2.79
CA ALA A 177 6.41 11.00 2.16
C ALA A 177 7.63 10.14 1.85
N LYS A 178 8.67 10.72 1.20
CA LYS A 178 9.92 10.02 0.88
C LYS A 178 10.64 9.48 2.13
N ALA A 179 10.67 10.26 3.21
CA ALA A 179 11.28 9.84 4.47
C ALA A 179 10.50 8.68 5.10
N LEU A 180 9.18 8.78 5.16
CA LEU A 180 8.31 7.76 5.75
C LEU A 180 8.30 6.46 4.95
N PHE A 181 8.22 6.49 3.62
CA PHE A 181 8.34 5.28 2.80
C PHE A 181 9.68 4.60 3.01
N ARG A 182 10.77 5.38 3.02
CA ARG A 182 12.09 4.82 3.29
C ARG A 182 12.15 4.13 4.65
N GLU A 183 11.58 4.74 5.69
CA GLU A 183 11.49 4.16 7.04
C GLU A 183 10.61 2.89 7.05
N ALA A 184 9.47 2.89 6.36
CA ALA A 184 8.57 1.73 6.27
C ALA A 184 9.27 0.51 5.68
N PHE A 185 10.00 0.68 4.57
CA PHE A 185 10.76 -0.38 3.94
C PHE A 185 12.03 -0.78 4.69
N PHE A 186 12.50 0.04 5.62
CA PHE A 186 13.59 -0.33 6.53
C PHE A 186 13.10 -1.17 7.69
N MET A 187 11.97 -0.76 8.30
CA MET A 187 11.42 -1.45 9.47
C MET A 187 10.85 -2.82 9.12
N ASN A 188 9.97 -2.88 8.13
CA ASN A 188 9.34 -4.12 7.70
C ASN A 188 8.83 -4.02 6.25
N PRO A 189 9.65 -4.35 5.24
CA PRO A 189 9.20 -4.36 3.84
C PRO A 189 7.97 -5.23 3.60
N GLN A 190 7.90 -6.40 4.26
CA GLN A 190 6.79 -7.34 4.10
C GLN A 190 5.46 -6.86 4.71
N GLY A 191 5.50 -5.85 5.57
CA GLY A 191 4.32 -5.18 6.12
C GLY A 191 3.70 -4.13 5.19
N VAL A 192 4.40 -3.74 4.11
CA VAL A 192 3.90 -2.76 3.14
C VAL A 192 2.97 -3.44 2.14
N ASP A 193 1.73 -2.99 2.03
CA ASP A 193 0.80 -3.50 1.01
C ASP A 193 0.68 -2.51 -0.17
N LEU A 194 1.48 -2.73 -1.21
CA LEU A 194 1.51 -1.86 -2.40
C LEU A 194 0.18 -1.79 -3.15
N ARG A 195 -0.76 -2.72 -2.91
CA ARG A 195 -2.08 -2.73 -3.55
C ARG A 195 -3.02 -1.67 -2.97
N THR A 196 -2.75 -1.22 -1.75
CA THR A 196 -3.54 -0.19 -1.08
C THR A 196 -2.98 1.22 -1.28
N MET A 197 -1.79 1.35 -1.86
CA MET A 197 -1.14 2.63 -2.10
C MET A 197 -1.77 3.35 -3.29
N GLU A 198 -1.93 4.68 -3.18
CA GLU A 198 -2.62 5.52 -4.17
C GLU A 198 -1.71 6.60 -4.78
N SER A 199 -0.61 6.96 -4.12
CA SER A 199 0.28 8.02 -4.63
C SER A 199 1.10 7.57 -5.83
N GLN A 200 1.21 8.44 -6.82
CA GLN A 200 2.00 8.19 -8.03
C GLN A 200 3.48 7.95 -7.73
N MET A 201 3.98 8.49 -6.63
CA MET A 201 5.36 8.30 -6.18
C MET A 201 5.69 6.82 -5.99
N ILE A 202 4.88 6.10 -5.20
CA ILE A 202 5.17 4.70 -4.87
C ILE A 202 4.67 3.74 -5.96
N ILE A 203 3.54 4.06 -6.62
CA ILE A 203 3.01 3.30 -7.75
C ILE A 203 4.02 3.33 -8.91
N GLY A 204 4.51 4.51 -9.28
CA GLY A 204 5.50 4.65 -10.35
C GLY A 204 6.81 3.93 -10.05
N LEU A 205 7.28 3.97 -8.80
CA LEU A 205 8.45 3.18 -8.38
C LEU A 205 8.18 1.67 -8.50
N ARG A 206 7.06 1.19 -7.99
CA ARG A 206 6.64 -0.22 -8.10
C ARG A 206 6.64 -0.69 -9.56
N ASP A 207 5.95 0.05 -10.42
CA ASP A 207 5.76 -0.33 -11.83
C ASP A 207 7.10 -0.33 -12.58
N GLN A 208 7.99 0.62 -12.25
CA GLN A 208 9.33 0.67 -12.82
C GLN A 208 10.19 -0.54 -12.38
N VAL A 209 10.15 -0.92 -11.11
CA VAL A 209 10.88 -2.10 -10.59
C VAL A 209 10.32 -3.39 -11.19
N MET A 210 9.00 -3.53 -11.27
CA MET A 210 8.34 -4.69 -11.90
C MET A 210 8.74 -4.82 -13.37
N LYS A 211 8.73 -3.71 -14.12
CA LYS A 211 9.10 -3.68 -15.54
C LYS A 211 10.57 -4.06 -15.76
N GLU A 212 11.46 -3.58 -14.90
CA GLU A 212 12.91 -3.80 -15.06
C GLU A 212 13.35 -5.18 -14.61
N LYS A 213 12.78 -5.69 -13.52
CA LYS A 213 13.23 -6.92 -12.87
C LYS A 213 12.28 -8.09 -13.03
N GLY A 214 11.03 -7.88 -13.44
CA GLY A 214 10.02 -8.94 -13.48
C GLY A 214 9.63 -9.48 -12.10
N LEU A 215 9.87 -8.72 -11.02
CA LEU A 215 9.65 -9.13 -9.64
C LEU A 215 8.19 -8.96 -9.22
N SER A 216 7.76 -9.80 -8.28
CA SER A 216 6.42 -9.74 -7.68
C SER A 216 6.43 -10.18 -6.22
N GLY A 217 5.33 -9.96 -5.51
CA GLY A 217 5.14 -10.43 -4.13
C GLY A 217 6.22 -9.91 -3.16
N GLY A 218 6.67 -10.79 -2.26
CA GLY A 218 7.62 -10.43 -1.21
C GLY A 218 9.00 -10.01 -1.72
N GLU A 219 9.44 -10.58 -2.84
CA GLU A 219 10.73 -10.21 -3.42
C GLU A 219 10.72 -8.77 -3.94
N LEU A 220 9.65 -8.36 -4.61
CA LEU A 220 9.47 -6.97 -5.04
C LEU A 220 9.60 -5.99 -3.86
N LEU A 221 8.95 -6.29 -2.73
CA LEU A 221 8.97 -5.45 -1.53
C LEU A 221 10.38 -5.25 -0.98
N GLU A 222 11.22 -6.28 -1.01
CA GLU A 222 12.62 -6.18 -0.55
C GLU A 222 13.50 -5.37 -1.52
N TRP A 223 13.20 -5.39 -2.81
CA TRP A 223 13.92 -4.61 -3.81
C TRP A 223 13.48 -3.14 -3.91
N MET A 224 12.25 -2.82 -3.52
CA MET A 224 11.71 -1.45 -3.57
C MET A 224 12.63 -0.39 -2.93
N PRO A 225 13.21 -0.57 -1.72
CA PRO A 225 14.05 0.46 -1.11
C PRO A 225 15.37 0.69 -1.86
N ILE A 226 15.94 -0.35 -2.47
CA ILE A 226 17.18 -0.25 -3.26
C ILE A 226 16.92 0.56 -4.53
N TYR A 227 15.88 0.21 -5.27
CA TYR A 227 15.49 0.95 -6.46
C TYR A 227 14.97 2.34 -6.15
N GLY A 228 14.33 2.52 -4.99
CA GLY A 228 13.97 3.83 -4.47
C GLY A 228 15.17 4.75 -4.26
N ALA A 229 16.29 4.20 -3.80
CA ALA A 229 17.55 4.93 -3.72
C ALA A 229 18.15 5.22 -5.10
N ILE A 230 18.23 4.21 -5.98
CA ILE A 230 18.79 4.32 -7.34
C ILE A 230 18.02 5.37 -8.18
N TYR A 231 16.69 5.37 -8.12
CA TYR A 231 15.87 6.33 -8.89
C TYR A 231 15.65 7.68 -8.19
N GLY A 232 16.29 7.91 -7.05
CA GLY A 232 16.19 9.17 -6.33
C GLY A 232 14.81 9.42 -5.69
N VAL A 233 14.01 8.37 -5.49
CA VAL A 233 12.74 8.46 -4.76
C VAL A 233 12.99 8.49 -3.26
N PHE A 234 13.83 7.62 -2.72
CA PHE A 234 14.14 7.55 -1.28
C PHE A 234 15.46 8.26 -0.94
N THR A 235 15.52 9.57 -1.18
CA THR A 235 16.72 10.39 -1.01
C THR A 235 16.86 11.07 0.35
N VAL A 236 15.82 11.03 1.19
CA VAL A 236 15.86 11.66 2.49
C VAL A 236 16.65 10.78 3.46
N LYS A 237 17.87 11.24 3.78
CA LYS A 237 18.80 10.56 4.70
C LYS A 237 18.63 11.11 6.11
N ARG A 238 18.85 10.26 7.12
CA ARG A 238 18.93 10.68 8.53
C ARG A 238 20.04 9.99 9.27
N GLU A 239 20.52 10.64 10.28
CA GLU A 239 21.40 10.03 11.28
C GLU A 239 20.62 9.00 12.12
N LEU A 240 21.24 7.84 12.39
CA LEU A 240 20.71 6.82 13.28
C LEU A 240 21.14 7.13 14.73
N LYS A 241 20.21 6.93 15.67
CA LYS A 241 20.54 6.99 17.10
C LYS A 241 21.47 5.81 17.46
N PRO A 242 22.30 5.93 18.52
CA PRO A 242 23.24 4.86 18.88
C PRO A 242 22.63 3.47 19.03
N VAL A 243 21.39 3.37 19.57
CA VAL A 243 20.67 2.11 19.73
C VAL A 243 20.22 1.56 18.37
N GLU A 244 19.74 2.42 17.47
CA GLU A 244 19.32 2.03 16.10
C GLU A 244 20.54 1.56 15.30
N LEU A 245 21.67 2.26 15.39
CA LEU A 245 22.92 1.87 14.75
C LEU A 245 23.42 0.50 15.27
N GLY A 246 23.33 0.28 16.57
CA GLY A 246 23.69 -1.02 17.17
C GLY A 246 22.82 -2.16 16.63
N ARG A 247 21.50 -1.96 16.57
CA ARG A 247 20.56 -2.92 15.98
C ARG A 247 20.84 -3.16 14.49
N LEU A 248 21.09 -2.09 13.72
CA LEU A 248 21.42 -2.19 12.30
C LEU A 248 22.69 -3.04 12.09
N LYS A 249 23.77 -2.79 12.82
CA LYS A 249 25.02 -3.56 12.73
C LYS A 249 24.81 -5.04 13.11
N GLN A 250 24.00 -5.32 14.12
CA GLN A 250 23.63 -6.68 14.50
C GLN A 250 22.81 -7.38 13.40
N SER A 251 21.84 -6.69 12.80
CA SER A 251 21.04 -7.20 11.68
C SER A 251 21.91 -7.49 10.45
N ILE A 252 22.87 -6.60 10.13
CA ILE A 252 23.83 -6.81 9.03
C ILE A 252 24.63 -8.09 9.28
N PHE A 253 25.18 -8.26 10.47
CA PHE A 253 25.95 -9.47 10.81
C PHE A 253 25.11 -10.75 10.66
N SER A 254 23.86 -10.74 11.13
CA SER A 254 22.93 -11.86 10.96
C SER A 254 22.65 -12.15 9.49
N LEU A 255 22.34 -11.12 8.70
CA LEU A 255 22.03 -11.25 7.26
C LEU A 255 23.25 -11.70 6.45
N GLU A 256 24.48 -11.24 6.80
CA GLU A 256 25.72 -11.72 6.17
C GLU A 256 25.87 -13.23 6.35
N ASN A 257 25.55 -13.74 7.55
CA ASN A 257 25.61 -15.18 7.85
C ASN A 257 24.52 -15.95 7.07
N GLU A 258 23.28 -15.43 7.00
CA GLU A 258 22.20 -16.04 6.24
C GLU A 258 22.56 -16.14 4.75
N VAL A 259 23.06 -15.07 4.15
CA VAL A 259 23.46 -15.02 2.73
C VAL A 259 24.61 -15.99 2.43
N ARG A 260 25.55 -16.20 3.39
CA ARG A 260 26.67 -17.12 3.21
C ARG A 260 26.31 -18.59 3.40
N SER A 261 25.40 -18.89 4.33
CA SER A 261 25.14 -20.27 4.78
C SER A 261 24.00 -20.94 4.04
N ARG A 262 23.08 -20.18 3.45
CA ARG A 262 21.90 -20.74 2.80
C ARG A 262 22.13 -20.95 1.30
N PRO A 263 21.76 -22.14 0.76
CA PRO A 263 21.69 -22.36 -0.67
C PRO A 263 20.64 -21.43 -1.30
N GLU A 264 20.91 -20.93 -2.50
CA GLU A 264 19.99 -20.03 -3.24
C GLU A 264 18.60 -20.66 -3.50
N ASN A 265 18.48 -21.98 -3.41
CA ASN A 265 17.25 -22.74 -3.65
C ASN A 265 16.35 -22.87 -2.41
N GLU A 266 16.75 -22.34 -1.26
CA GLU A 266 15.94 -22.41 -0.04
C GLU A 266 14.82 -21.36 -0.07
N GLU A 267 13.64 -21.73 0.43
CA GLU A 267 12.49 -20.83 0.55
C GLU A 267 12.90 -19.55 1.32
N ASN A 268 12.58 -18.39 0.77
CA ASN A 268 12.96 -17.06 1.26
C ASN A 268 14.44 -16.66 1.14
N ALA A 269 15.33 -17.48 0.60
CA ALA A 269 16.75 -17.10 0.39
C ALA A 269 16.87 -15.84 -0.49
N VAL A 270 15.98 -15.69 -1.46
CA VAL A 270 15.89 -14.53 -2.37
C VAL A 270 15.62 -13.20 -1.67
N LEU A 271 15.09 -13.22 -0.43
CA LEU A 271 14.76 -12.03 0.33
C LEU A 271 15.97 -11.45 1.11
N PHE A 272 16.94 -12.29 1.48
CA PHE A 272 18.05 -11.87 2.35
C PHE A 272 19.04 -10.97 1.62
N LYS A 273 19.31 -11.25 0.35
CA LYS A 273 20.26 -10.46 -0.44
C LYS A 273 19.82 -8.99 -0.59
N PRO A 274 18.61 -8.66 -1.08
CA PRO A 274 18.16 -7.28 -1.16
C PRO A 274 18.02 -6.64 0.22
N ARG A 275 17.58 -7.37 1.24
CA ARG A 275 17.50 -6.85 2.61
C ARG A 275 18.87 -6.45 3.14
N LEU A 276 19.91 -7.25 2.93
CA LEU A 276 21.26 -6.93 3.32
C LEU A 276 21.78 -5.68 2.61
N ILE A 277 21.54 -5.56 1.29
CA ILE A 277 21.91 -4.36 0.52
C ILE A 277 21.20 -3.12 1.08
N ASN A 278 19.90 -3.19 1.37
CA ASN A 278 19.17 -2.08 1.98
C ASN A 278 19.79 -1.66 3.33
N HIS A 279 20.20 -2.62 4.16
CA HIS A 279 20.84 -2.33 5.44
C HIS A 279 22.22 -1.66 5.27
N TYR A 280 22.99 -2.06 4.25
CA TYR A 280 24.23 -1.36 3.91
C TYR A 280 23.97 0.06 3.43
N LEU A 281 22.95 0.32 2.64
CA LEU A 281 22.58 1.67 2.22
C LEU A 281 22.24 2.57 3.41
N TRP A 282 21.53 2.03 4.41
CA TRP A 282 21.24 2.75 5.65
C TRP A 282 22.51 3.05 6.46
N LEU A 283 23.46 2.11 6.49
CA LEU A 283 24.73 2.30 7.17
C LEU A 283 25.60 3.36 6.49
N ILE A 284 25.65 3.34 5.16
CA ILE A 284 26.35 4.34 4.35
C ILE A 284 25.74 5.73 4.60
N ASP A 285 24.42 5.85 4.53
CA ASP A 285 23.75 7.12 4.79
C ASP A 285 24.00 7.66 6.19
N HIS A 286 24.07 6.79 7.20
CA HIS A 286 24.45 7.19 8.55
C HIS A 286 25.86 7.74 8.57
N TYR A 287 26.85 7.03 8.01
CA TYR A 287 28.25 7.47 7.95
C TYR A 287 28.42 8.81 7.21
N GLU A 288 27.72 8.99 6.08
CA GLU A 288 27.72 10.27 5.36
C GLU A 288 27.15 11.41 6.21
N ASN A 289 26.07 11.18 6.95
CA ASN A 289 25.42 12.22 7.77
C ASN A 289 26.32 12.68 8.94
N ILE A 290 27.02 11.76 9.59
CA ILE A 290 27.93 12.11 10.71
C ILE A 290 29.35 12.47 10.24
N ARG A 291 29.58 12.49 8.91
CA ARG A 291 30.90 12.72 8.30
C ARG A 291 31.99 11.79 8.85
N GLU A 292 31.63 10.51 8.97
CA GLU A 292 32.53 9.45 9.40
C GLU A 292 33.67 9.23 8.39
N ASP A 293 34.66 8.42 8.77
CA ASP A 293 35.79 8.08 7.92
C ASP A 293 35.33 7.55 6.54
N PRO A 294 35.74 8.18 5.43
CA PRO A 294 35.42 7.73 4.07
C PRO A 294 35.77 6.26 3.82
N GLY A 295 36.76 5.72 4.50
CA GLY A 295 37.16 4.31 4.42
C GLY A 295 36.04 3.34 4.83
N LEU A 296 35.23 3.71 5.82
CA LEU A 296 34.09 2.88 6.25
C LEU A 296 32.96 2.87 5.22
N ILE A 297 32.77 4.00 4.53
CA ILE A 297 31.80 4.10 3.44
C ILE A 297 32.25 3.22 2.28
N GLU A 298 33.54 3.34 1.88
CA GLU A 298 34.14 2.56 0.80
C GLU A 298 34.11 1.05 1.11
N GLU A 299 34.48 0.64 2.33
CA GLU A 299 34.37 -0.75 2.77
C GLU A 299 32.94 -1.28 2.62
N THR A 300 31.95 -0.50 3.06
CA THR A 300 30.54 -0.90 2.97
C THR A 300 30.07 -0.98 1.52
N MET A 301 30.51 -0.05 0.66
CA MET A 301 30.24 -0.08 -0.79
C MET A 301 30.88 -1.32 -1.44
N LEU A 302 32.10 -1.70 -1.08
CA LEU A 302 32.74 -2.93 -1.56
C LEU A 302 31.97 -4.19 -1.15
N LYS A 303 31.36 -4.22 0.02
CA LYS A 303 30.47 -5.33 0.43
C LYS A 303 29.25 -5.44 -0.48
N ILE A 304 28.64 -4.31 -0.88
CA ILE A 304 27.56 -4.29 -1.88
C ILE A 304 28.07 -4.84 -3.21
N LYS A 305 29.26 -4.44 -3.67
CA LYS A 305 29.87 -4.92 -4.92
C LYS A 305 30.06 -6.44 -4.94
N ILE A 306 30.46 -7.03 -3.81
CA ILE A 306 30.62 -8.50 -3.69
C ILE A 306 29.28 -9.21 -3.82
N ILE A 307 28.18 -8.64 -3.27
CA ILE A 307 26.85 -9.23 -3.29
C ILE A 307 26.17 -9.03 -4.66
N ASP A 308 26.23 -7.81 -5.19
CA ASP A 308 25.60 -7.44 -6.45
C ASP A 308 26.41 -6.34 -7.16
N PRO A 309 27.30 -6.71 -8.10
CA PRO A 309 28.09 -5.74 -8.86
C PRO A 309 27.23 -4.77 -9.68
N VAL A 310 26.06 -5.22 -10.17
CA VAL A 310 25.17 -4.39 -10.99
C VAL A 310 24.53 -3.28 -10.14
N ILE A 311 24.10 -3.60 -8.94
CA ILE A 311 23.57 -2.61 -8.00
C ILE A 311 24.68 -1.64 -7.57
N TYR A 312 25.89 -2.12 -7.32
CA TYR A 312 27.03 -1.27 -6.97
C TYR A 312 27.28 -0.19 -8.04
N GLU A 313 27.35 -0.59 -9.33
CA GLU A 313 27.59 0.34 -10.44
C GLU A 313 26.46 1.39 -10.63
N ARG A 314 25.26 1.11 -10.13
CA ARG A 314 24.11 2.03 -10.22
C ARG A 314 24.00 3.00 -9.06
N ILE A 315 24.61 2.68 -7.94
CA ILE A 315 24.59 3.52 -6.73
C ILE A 315 25.82 4.43 -6.68
N HIS A 316 26.94 3.96 -7.27
CA HIS A 316 28.21 4.67 -7.33
C HIS A 316 28.23 5.69 -8.46
#